data_9fec89e9727e05dbac36533241625608
#
_entry.id   9fec89e9727e05dbac36533241625608
#
_cell.length_a   1.000
_cell.length_b   1.000
_cell.length_c   1.000
_cell.angle_alpha   90.00
_cell.angle_beta   90.00
_cell.angle_gamma   90.00
#
_symmetry.space_group_name_H-M   'P 1'
#
loop_
_entity.id
_entity.type
_entity.pdbx_description
1 polymer ?
#
loop_
_entity_poly.entity_id
_entity_poly.type
_entity_poly.pdbx_seq_one_letter_code
_entity_poly.pdbx_strand_id
1 'polypeptide(L)'
;MTRKQYPELDETLYRETLENGLTVLVVPRKGFTKKLAYFVTDFGSIHTDFRLDGKEYHAPAGVAHYLEHKMFDLPGDRDVSAEFAALGASTNAFTSYDMTAYYFSCTDHFDECLRLLLEFVSTPYFTEESVEKERGIIDQEIGMNEDAPDSVVFDNLMAAMYAVHPIRQPILGTSETIREITPEVLYTCHRAFYAPGNMLLCVVGDVDPESVASAAREVLGSEKKETGVKLRSWQEEMTCPKAETECSMEVAMPTFNLAFKCEPLTHGDAAIREEMVADLAAEALFGESSELYL
;
A
#
# COMPACT_ATOMS: atom_id res chain seq x y z
N MET A 1 -13.76 -16.89 14.99
CA MET A 1 -13.25 -16.85 13.57
C MET A 1 -14.00 -17.81 12.67
N THR A 2 -14.26 -17.45 11.40
CA THR A 2 -14.70 -18.38 10.36
C THR A 2 -13.50 -19.11 9.77
N ARG A 3 -13.71 -20.34 9.31
CA ARG A 3 -12.66 -21.20 8.73
C ARG A 3 -13.03 -21.58 7.31
N LYS A 4 -12.12 -21.37 6.35
CA LYS A 4 -12.25 -21.83 4.96
C LYS A 4 -11.06 -22.73 4.63
N GLN A 5 -11.33 -23.94 4.13
CA GLN A 5 -10.30 -24.87 3.67
C GLN A 5 -10.12 -24.73 2.16
N TYR A 6 -8.88 -24.86 1.72
CA TYR A 6 -8.46 -24.95 0.33
C TYR A 6 -7.71 -26.29 0.14
N PRO A 7 -8.44 -27.40 -0.08
CA PRO A 7 -7.85 -28.74 -0.08
C PRO A 7 -6.78 -28.92 -1.15
N GLU A 8 -6.90 -28.26 -2.29
CA GLU A 8 -5.96 -28.33 -3.41
C GLU A 8 -4.60 -27.71 -3.08
N LEU A 9 -4.57 -26.78 -2.13
CA LEU A 9 -3.36 -26.11 -1.65
C LEU A 9 -2.89 -26.66 -0.29
N ASP A 10 -3.65 -27.57 0.32
CA ASP A 10 -3.49 -28.00 1.73
C ASP A 10 -3.44 -26.83 2.70
N GLU A 11 -4.31 -25.81 2.46
CA GLU A 11 -4.35 -24.57 3.21
C GLU A 11 -5.65 -24.39 3.98
N THR A 12 -5.56 -23.70 5.10
CA THR A 12 -6.72 -23.26 5.87
C THR A 12 -6.59 -21.77 6.17
N LEU A 13 -7.56 -20.99 5.73
CA LEU A 13 -7.71 -19.58 6.07
C LEU A 13 -8.68 -19.41 7.23
N TYR A 14 -8.24 -18.70 8.26
CA TYR A 14 -9.07 -18.21 9.34
C TYR A 14 -9.35 -16.72 9.11
N ARG A 15 -10.63 -16.33 9.20
CA ARG A 15 -11.06 -14.93 9.04
C ARG A 15 -11.95 -14.51 10.18
N GLU A 16 -11.70 -13.32 10.69
CA GLU A 16 -12.58 -12.63 11.65
C GLU A 16 -12.63 -11.14 11.34
N THR A 17 -13.79 -10.53 11.52
CA THR A 17 -13.92 -9.08 11.62
C THR A 17 -14.15 -8.75 13.09
N LEU A 18 -13.22 -8.00 13.68
CA LEU A 18 -13.26 -7.60 15.08
C LEU A 18 -14.35 -6.54 15.32
N GLU A 19 -14.68 -6.28 16.59
CA GLU A 19 -15.70 -5.29 16.98
C GLU A 19 -15.38 -3.87 16.48
N ASN A 20 -14.09 -3.52 16.43
CA ASN A 20 -13.61 -2.24 15.90
C ASN A 20 -13.63 -2.15 14.36
N GLY A 21 -14.01 -3.23 13.67
CA GLY A 21 -14.10 -3.30 12.21
C GLY A 21 -12.87 -3.88 11.51
N LEU A 22 -11.74 -4.11 12.20
CA LEU A 22 -10.56 -4.71 11.60
C LEU A 22 -10.86 -6.11 11.07
N THR A 23 -10.48 -6.37 9.82
CA THR A 23 -10.46 -7.74 9.28
C THR A 23 -9.12 -8.40 9.57
N VAL A 24 -9.16 -9.56 10.23
CA VAL A 24 -7.98 -10.39 10.54
C VAL A 24 -8.05 -11.66 9.70
N LEU A 25 -6.99 -11.91 8.94
CA LEU A 25 -6.76 -13.12 8.15
C LEU A 25 -5.55 -13.86 8.69
N VAL A 26 -5.69 -15.15 8.96
CA VAL A 26 -4.57 -15.98 9.41
C VAL A 26 -4.51 -17.27 8.62
N VAL A 27 -3.34 -17.58 8.08
CA VAL A 27 -3.02 -18.85 7.43
C VAL A 27 -1.95 -19.57 8.28
N PRO A 28 -2.36 -20.46 9.19
CA PRO A 28 -1.41 -21.20 10.02
C PRO A 28 -0.60 -22.18 9.18
N ARG A 29 0.71 -22.12 9.30
CA ARG A 29 1.68 -23.01 8.63
C ARG A 29 2.48 -23.76 9.66
N LYS A 30 1.93 -24.83 10.18
CA LYS A 30 2.55 -25.62 11.25
C LYS A 30 3.96 -26.10 10.87
N GLY A 31 4.93 -25.84 11.75
CA GLY A 31 6.33 -26.23 11.58
C GLY A 31 7.16 -25.27 10.72
N PHE A 32 6.58 -24.20 10.17
CA PHE A 32 7.34 -23.16 9.48
C PHE A 32 8.01 -22.24 10.51
N THR A 33 9.33 -22.11 10.42
CA THR A 33 10.09 -21.26 11.33
C THR A 33 9.82 -19.79 11.08
N LYS A 34 9.78 -19.38 9.80
CA LYS A 34 9.55 -17.99 9.41
C LYS A 34 8.06 -17.66 9.52
N LYS A 35 7.76 -16.53 10.16
CA LYS A 35 6.43 -15.95 10.30
C LYS A 35 6.40 -14.59 9.66
N LEU A 36 5.27 -14.20 9.09
CA LEU A 36 5.07 -12.98 8.35
C LEU A 36 3.74 -12.35 8.77
N ALA A 37 3.74 -11.04 9.02
CA ALA A 37 2.52 -10.28 9.26
C ALA A 37 2.52 -9.02 8.40
N TYR A 38 1.38 -8.76 7.73
CA TYR A 38 1.07 -7.54 7.02
C TYR A 38 -0.07 -6.80 7.72
N PHE A 39 0.09 -5.50 7.92
CA PHE A 39 -0.96 -4.61 8.37
C PHE A 39 -1.18 -3.57 7.28
N VAL A 40 -2.32 -3.65 6.60
CA VAL A 40 -2.59 -2.96 5.34
C VAL A 40 -3.73 -1.98 5.52
N THR A 41 -3.60 -0.78 5.01
CA THR A 41 -4.69 0.20 4.89
C THR A 41 -5.13 0.34 3.44
N ASP A 42 -6.44 0.48 3.20
CA ASP A 42 -7.02 0.89 1.91
C ASP A 42 -6.81 2.40 1.73
N PHE A 43 -5.54 2.76 1.51
CA PHE A 43 -5.06 4.11 1.26
C PHE A 43 -3.77 4.06 0.45
N GLY A 44 -3.80 4.53 -0.78
CA GLY A 44 -2.66 4.60 -1.68
C GLY A 44 -2.63 5.93 -2.43
N SER A 45 -1.74 6.04 -3.41
CA SER A 45 -1.44 7.30 -4.09
C SER A 45 -2.62 7.90 -4.87
N ILE A 46 -3.64 7.09 -5.22
CA ILE A 46 -4.84 7.57 -5.92
C ILE A 46 -5.89 8.22 -5.00
N HIS A 47 -5.75 8.10 -3.69
CA HIS A 47 -6.73 8.57 -2.71
C HIS A 47 -6.47 10.02 -2.29
N THR A 48 -6.29 10.91 -3.27
CA THR A 48 -6.01 12.33 -3.05
C THR A 48 -7.25 13.16 -2.74
N ASP A 49 -8.39 12.80 -3.31
CA ASP A 49 -9.65 13.55 -3.17
C ASP A 49 -10.69 12.75 -2.39
N PHE A 50 -11.07 13.25 -1.24
CA PHE A 50 -12.02 12.57 -0.36
C PHE A 50 -12.84 13.56 0.46
N ARG A 51 -13.97 13.07 0.98
CA ARG A 51 -14.77 13.78 1.97
C ARG A 51 -14.64 13.09 3.32
N LEU A 52 -14.34 13.87 4.36
CA LEU A 52 -14.27 13.43 5.75
C LEU A 52 -15.15 14.33 6.60
N ASP A 53 -16.04 13.78 7.40
CA ASP A 53 -16.96 14.55 8.28
C ASP A 53 -17.75 15.65 7.53
N GLY A 54 -18.10 15.38 6.28
CA GLY A 54 -18.85 16.30 5.41
C GLY A 54 -18.00 17.40 4.75
N LYS A 55 -16.69 17.49 5.05
CA LYS A 55 -15.75 18.44 4.46
C LYS A 55 -14.96 17.78 3.34
N GLU A 56 -14.81 18.48 2.22
CA GLU A 56 -13.97 18.06 1.10
C GLU A 56 -12.49 18.31 1.42
N TYR A 57 -11.64 17.35 1.06
CA TYR A 57 -10.19 17.43 1.17
C TYR A 57 -9.57 17.09 -0.19
N HIS A 58 -8.50 17.80 -0.48
CA HIS A 58 -7.62 17.52 -1.61
C HIS A 58 -6.19 17.40 -1.04
N ALA A 59 -5.68 16.19 -0.96
CA ALA A 59 -4.34 15.93 -0.48
C ALA A 59 -3.34 15.98 -1.64
N PRO A 60 -2.12 16.52 -1.41
CA PRO A 60 -1.09 16.56 -2.45
C PRO A 60 -0.71 15.16 -2.93
N ALA A 61 -0.33 15.03 -4.21
CA ALA A 61 0.25 13.78 -4.71
C ALA A 61 1.52 13.42 -3.91
N GLY A 62 1.71 12.13 -3.63
CA GLY A 62 2.79 11.64 -2.76
C GLY A 62 2.43 11.53 -1.28
N VAL A 63 1.25 12.02 -0.84
CA VAL A 63 0.87 12.03 0.58
C VAL A 63 0.83 10.63 1.21
N ALA A 64 0.38 9.61 0.46
CA ALA A 64 0.31 8.24 0.98
C ALA A 64 1.70 7.67 1.25
N HIS A 65 2.64 7.83 0.32
CA HIS A 65 4.03 7.45 0.47
C HIS A 65 4.73 8.24 1.57
N TYR A 66 4.49 9.54 1.63
CA TYR A 66 5.03 10.39 2.70
C TYR A 66 4.54 9.93 4.09
N LEU A 67 3.24 9.60 4.19
CA LEU A 67 2.66 9.08 5.43
C LEU A 67 3.26 7.72 5.81
N GLU A 68 3.53 6.85 4.83
CA GLU A 68 4.22 5.59 5.04
C GLU A 68 5.54 5.79 5.78
N HIS A 69 6.42 6.66 5.27
CA HIS A 69 7.69 7.00 5.92
C HIS A 69 7.48 7.52 7.34
N LYS A 70 6.54 8.45 7.50
CA LYS A 70 6.29 9.10 8.79
C LYS A 70 5.70 8.20 9.86
N MET A 71 5.10 7.08 9.50
CA MET A 71 4.59 6.13 10.50
C MET A 71 5.70 5.43 11.29
N PHE A 72 6.93 5.39 10.79
CA PHE A 72 8.08 4.83 11.51
C PHE A 72 8.61 5.74 12.63
N ASP A 73 8.16 6.98 12.70
CA ASP A 73 8.47 7.89 13.79
C ASP A 73 7.47 7.71 14.95
N LEU A 74 7.97 7.41 16.14
CA LEU A 74 7.18 7.33 17.35
C LEU A 74 7.59 8.41 18.36
N PRO A 75 6.70 8.79 19.32
CA PRO A 75 7.04 9.70 20.41
C PRO A 75 8.27 9.22 21.20
N GLY A 76 9.13 10.16 21.61
CA GLY A 76 10.29 9.88 22.46
C GLY A 76 11.52 9.37 21.70
N ASP A 77 11.67 9.76 20.45
CA ASP A 77 12.80 9.39 19.57
C ASP A 77 13.00 7.87 19.43
N ARG A 78 11.91 7.11 19.49
CA ARG A 78 11.92 5.67 19.26
C ARG A 78 12.13 5.39 17.78
N ASP A 79 13.05 4.46 17.50
CA ASP A 79 13.32 3.93 16.16
C ASP A 79 12.68 2.55 16.01
N VAL A 80 11.56 2.50 15.31
CA VAL A 80 10.79 1.27 15.05
C VAL A 80 11.64 0.20 14.37
N SER A 81 12.49 0.58 13.40
CA SER A 81 13.35 -0.38 12.70
C SER A 81 14.39 -1.00 13.62
N ALA A 82 14.98 -0.20 14.51
CA ALA A 82 15.92 -0.68 15.51
C ALA A 82 15.22 -1.59 16.56
N GLU A 83 13.97 -1.30 16.93
CA GLU A 83 13.19 -2.15 17.83
C GLU A 83 12.90 -3.53 17.20
N PHE A 84 12.51 -3.59 15.91
CA PHE A 84 12.36 -4.87 15.20
C PHE A 84 13.68 -5.63 15.08
N ALA A 85 14.77 -4.92 14.75
CA ALA A 85 16.10 -5.52 14.67
C ALA A 85 16.56 -6.13 16.01
N ALA A 86 16.25 -5.47 17.12
CA ALA A 86 16.55 -6.01 18.47
C ALA A 86 15.77 -7.31 18.79
N LEU A 87 14.61 -7.51 18.16
CA LEU A 87 13.81 -8.75 18.24
C LEU A 87 14.26 -9.79 17.19
N GLY A 88 15.29 -9.52 16.40
CA GLY A 88 15.76 -10.41 15.33
C GLY A 88 14.79 -10.48 14.14
N ALA A 89 13.95 -9.48 13.97
CA ALA A 89 12.99 -9.35 12.89
C ALA A 89 13.45 -8.33 11.84
N SER A 90 12.97 -8.48 10.61
CA SER A 90 13.05 -7.44 9.59
C SER A 90 11.68 -6.82 9.35
N THR A 91 11.63 -5.50 9.26
CA THR A 91 10.41 -4.74 8.94
C THR A 91 10.61 -3.93 7.67
N ASN A 92 9.53 -3.66 6.98
CA ASN A 92 9.49 -2.76 5.84
C ASN A 92 8.04 -2.29 5.61
N ALA A 93 7.87 -1.37 4.67
CA ALA A 93 6.59 -0.91 4.19
C ALA A 93 6.64 -0.67 2.68
N PHE A 94 5.49 -0.50 2.06
CA PHE A 94 5.38 -0.01 0.70
C PHE A 94 4.04 0.68 0.48
N THR A 95 4.04 1.65 -0.43
CA THR A 95 2.83 2.32 -0.93
C THR A 95 2.60 1.92 -2.38
N SER A 96 1.37 1.51 -2.68
CA SER A 96 0.87 1.25 -4.03
C SER A 96 -0.12 2.34 -4.45
N TYR A 97 -0.80 2.14 -5.58
CA TYR A 97 -1.85 3.04 -6.04
C TYR A 97 -3.06 3.06 -5.12
N ASP A 98 -3.46 1.93 -4.58
CA ASP A 98 -4.69 1.72 -3.81
C ASP A 98 -4.46 1.36 -2.34
N MET A 99 -3.25 0.97 -1.94
CA MET A 99 -2.96 0.55 -0.58
C MET A 99 -1.59 1.01 -0.09
N THR A 100 -1.46 1.05 1.24
CA THR A 100 -0.17 1.11 1.95
C THR A 100 -0.09 -0.08 2.91
N ALA A 101 1.02 -0.78 2.89
CA ALA A 101 1.24 -1.97 3.69
C ALA A 101 2.49 -1.85 4.55
N TYR A 102 2.37 -2.20 5.82
CA TYR A 102 3.45 -2.31 6.79
C TYR A 102 3.60 -3.77 7.16
N TYR A 103 4.82 -4.29 7.19
CA TYR A 103 5.02 -5.71 7.46
C TYR A 103 6.32 -6.00 8.19
N PHE A 104 6.34 -7.14 8.85
CA PHE A 104 7.58 -7.72 9.36
C PHE A 104 7.65 -9.21 9.05
N SER A 105 8.88 -9.72 9.04
CA SER A 105 9.14 -11.15 9.09
C SER A 105 10.09 -11.48 10.22
N CYS A 106 9.82 -12.58 10.94
CA CYS A 106 10.64 -13.05 12.06
C CYS A 106 10.68 -14.57 12.10
N THR A 107 11.63 -15.11 12.87
CA THR A 107 11.69 -16.53 13.23
C THR A 107 11.31 -16.73 14.69
N ASP A 108 11.52 -15.73 15.53
CA ASP A 108 11.24 -15.71 16.96
C ASP A 108 10.54 -14.41 17.37
N HIS A 109 10.12 -14.26 18.62
CA HIS A 109 9.50 -13.05 19.17
C HIS A 109 8.30 -12.53 18.37
N PHE A 110 7.50 -13.44 17.79
CA PHE A 110 6.40 -13.05 16.91
C PHE A 110 5.36 -12.17 17.61
N ASP A 111 5.00 -12.48 18.86
CA ASP A 111 3.96 -11.73 19.58
C ASP A 111 4.41 -10.29 19.89
N GLU A 112 5.69 -10.11 20.24
CA GLU A 112 6.29 -8.79 20.47
C GLU A 112 6.35 -8.00 19.16
N CYS A 113 6.78 -8.62 18.07
CA CYS A 113 6.80 -7.99 16.74
C CYS A 113 5.39 -7.63 16.26
N LEU A 114 4.39 -8.50 16.49
CA LEU A 114 3.01 -8.21 16.10
C LEU A 114 2.45 -7.01 16.88
N ARG A 115 2.70 -6.95 18.19
CA ARG A 115 2.28 -5.81 19.01
C ARG A 115 2.95 -4.51 18.57
N LEU A 116 4.23 -4.54 18.27
CA LEU A 116 4.97 -3.41 17.76
C LEU A 116 4.41 -2.92 16.41
N LEU A 117 4.13 -3.86 15.47
CA LEU A 117 3.49 -3.52 14.18
C LEU A 117 2.16 -2.80 14.38
N LEU A 118 1.29 -3.34 15.21
CA LEU A 118 -0.03 -2.77 15.49
C LEU A 118 0.07 -1.41 16.19
N GLU A 119 1.01 -1.26 17.13
CA GLU A 119 1.25 -0.02 17.86
C GLU A 119 1.71 1.10 16.92
N PHE A 120 2.80 0.90 16.16
CA PHE A 120 3.38 2.01 15.40
C PHE A 120 2.47 2.47 14.26
N VAL A 121 1.79 1.56 13.57
CA VAL A 121 0.87 1.91 12.47
C VAL A 121 -0.39 2.64 12.98
N SER A 122 -0.78 2.43 14.24
CA SER A 122 -1.96 3.07 14.84
C SER A 122 -1.64 4.33 15.66
N THR A 123 -0.36 4.69 15.82
CA THR A 123 0.09 5.81 16.66
C THR A 123 0.72 6.92 15.82
N PRO A 124 -0.07 7.84 15.24
CA PRO A 124 0.47 8.92 14.44
C PRO A 124 1.25 9.92 15.30
N TYR A 125 2.47 10.23 14.87
CA TYR A 125 3.30 11.25 15.52
C TYR A 125 4.06 12.07 14.47
N PHE A 126 3.56 13.27 14.19
CA PHE A 126 4.10 14.14 13.15
C PHE A 126 4.36 15.52 13.75
N THR A 127 5.62 15.96 13.70
CA THR A 127 6.03 17.31 14.10
C THR A 127 6.50 18.09 12.87
N GLU A 128 6.45 19.41 12.93
CA GLU A 128 6.97 20.26 11.85
C GLU A 128 8.42 19.89 11.49
N GLU A 129 9.26 19.71 12.51
CA GLU A 129 10.67 19.38 12.34
C GLU A 129 10.86 18.00 11.67
N SER A 130 10.13 16.98 12.13
CA SER A 130 10.27 15.62 11.58
C SER A 130 9.70 15.52 10.17
N VAL A 131 8.64 16.25 9.84
CA VAL A 131 8.09 16.35 8.50
C VAL A 131 9.07 17.06 7.56
N GLU A 132 9.65 18.18 7.97
CA GLU A 132 10.64 18.89 7.13
C GLU A 132 11.89 18.06 6.86
N LYS A 133 12.39 17.34 7.87
CA LYS A 133 13.52 16.41 7.70
C LYS A 133 13.20 15.32 6.68
N GLU A 134 12.03 14.69 6.79
CA GLU A 134 11.62 13.60 5.90
C GLU A 134 11.42 14.09 4.47
N ARG A 135 10.96 15.32 4.27
CA ARG A 135 10.82 15.93 2.95
C ARG A 135 12.12 15.91 2.16
N GLY A 136 13.25 16.20 2.82
CA GLY A 136 14.56 16.12 2.19
C GLY A 136 14.97 14.71 1.76
N ILE A 137 14.56 13.69 2.51
CA ILE A 137 14.82 12.28 2.19
C ILE A 137 13.97 11.85 0.99
N ILE A 138 12.67 12.14 1.03
CA ILE A 138 11.74 11.81 -0.06
C ILE A 138 12.09 12.58 -1.35
N ASP A 139 12.53 13.84 -1.25
CA ASP A 139 12.97 14.62 -2.41
C ASP A 139 14.19 13.98 -3.11
N GLN A 140 15.11 13.39 -2.34
CA GLN A 140 16.22 12.61 -2.90
C GLN A 140 15.74 11.32 -3.56
N GLU A 141 14.75 10.64 -2.98
CA GLU A 141 14.16 9.44 -3.56
C GLU A 141 13.41 9.74 -4.86
N ILE A 142 12.68 10.86 -4.93
CA ILE A 142 12.07 11.35 -6.16
C ILE A 142 13.15 11.56 -7.23
N GLY A 143 14.26 12.24 -6.89
CA GLY A 143 15.37 12.44 -7.82
C GLY A 143 15.97 11.12 -8.32
N MET A 144 16.13 10.12 -7.44
CA MET A 144 16.58 8.78 -7.85
C MET A 144 15.60 8.11 -8.81
N ASN A 145 14.31 8.30 -8.60
CA ASN A 145 13.25 7.76 -9.47
C ASN A 145 13.21 8.45 -10.83
N GLU A 146 13.42 9.78 -10.86
CA GLU A 146 13.55 10.57 -12.08
C GLU A 146 14.81 10.24 -12.89
N ASP A 147 15.87 9.74 -12.25
CA ASP A 147 17.08 9.24 -12.89
C ASP A 147 16.98 7.77 -13.35
N ALA A 148 15.92 7.06 -12.97
CA ALA A 148 15.69 5.64 -13.32
C ALA A 148 14.87 5.54 -14.63
N PRO A 149 15.45 5.05 -15.75
CA PRO A 149 14.74 5.02 -17.04
C PRO A 149 13.43 4.24 -17.01
N ASP A 150 13.37 3.12 -16.30
CA ASP A 150 12.18 2.28 -16.22
C ASP A 150 11.03 2.98 -15.46
N SER A 151 11.37 3.73 -14.41
CA SER A 151 10.41 4.56 -13.67
C SER A 151 9.86 5.69 -14.54
N VAL A 152 10.75 6.40 -15.20
CA VAL A 152 10.37 7.54 -16.07
C VAL A 152 9.49 7.10 -17.23
N VAL A 153 9.80 5.98 -17.89
CA VAL A 153 8.99 5.49 -19.00
C VAL A 153 7.61 5.03 -18.51
N PHE A 154 7.54 4.42 -17.31
CA PHE A 154 6.27 3.99 -16.72
C PHE A 154 5.41 5.19 -16.30
N ASP A 155 5.96 6.18 -15.59
CA ASP A 155 5.23 7.37 -15.16
C ASP A 155 4.72 8.18 -16.38
N ASN A 156 5.55 8.32 -17.42
CA ASN A 156 5.13 8.95 -18.68
C ASN A 156 4.00 8.17 -19.37
N LEU A 157 4.04 6.84 -19.34
CA LEU A 157 2.99 5.99 -19.87
C LEU A 157 1.67 6.24 -19.13
N MET A 158 1.69 6.23 -17.78
CA MET A 158 0.49 6.49 -16.97
C MET A 158 -0.07 7.89 -17.22
N ALA A 159 0.79 8.90 -17.32
CA ALA A 159 0.38 10.27 -17.65
C ALA A 159 -0.19 10.40 -19.08
N ALA A 160 0.25 9.57 -20.03
CA ALA A 160 -0.30 9.52 -21.38
C ALA A 160 -1.64 8.79 -21.49
N MET A 161 -1.85 7.79 -20.62
CA MET A 161 -3.06 6.97 -20.62
C MET A 161 -4.25 7.62 -19.93
N TYR A 162 -4.02 8.41 -18.86
CA TYR A 162 -5.08 8.96 -18.01
C TYR A 162 -5.12 10.48 -18.06
N ALA A 163 -6.32 11.05 -18.25
CA ALA A 163 -6.53 12.49 -18.33
C ALA A 163 -6.72 13.14 -16.96
N VAL A 164 -7.55 12.51 -16.12
CA VAL A 164 -8.00 13.11 -14.84
C VAL A 164 -7.81 12.20 -13.64
N HIS A 165 -7.71 10.87 -13.83
CA HIS A 165 -7.57 9.94 -12.72
C HIS A 165 -6.21 10.12 -12.01
N PRO A 166 -6.14 10.12 -10.66
CA PRO A 166 -4.90 10.33 -9.91
C PRO A 166 -3.77 9.32 -10.21
N ILE A 167 -4.11 8.15 -10.74
CA ILE A 167 -3.14 7.12 -11.15
C ILE A 167 -2.09 7.64 -12.16
N ARG A 168 -2.37 8.77 -12.82
CA ARG A 168 -1.47 9.47 -13.73
C ARG A 168 -0.30 10.17 -13.03
N GLN A 169 -0.36 10.30 -11.71
CA GLN A 169 0.68 10.91 -10.90
C GLN A 169 1.63 9.84 -10.35
N PRO A 170 2.93 10.12 -10.25
CA PRO A 170 3.87 9.23 -9.56
C PRO A 170 3.41 8.94 -8.13
N ILE A 171 3.64 7.72 -7.66
CA ILE A 171 3.30 7.31 -6.27
C ILE A 171 4.02 8.19 -5.24
N LEU A 172 5.26 8.55 -5.51
CA LEU A 172 6.07 9.43 -4.65
C LEU A 172 5.61 10.88 -4.68
N GLY A 173 4.76 11.27 -5.64
CA GLY A 173 4.49 12.65 -5.96
C GLY A 173 5.66 13.30 -6.72
N THR A 174 5.76 14.62 -6.62
CA THR A 174 6.87 15.42 -7.18
C THR A 174 7.46 16.32 -6.12
N SER A 175 8.67 16.86 -6.37
CA SER A 175 9.32 17.83 -5.48
C SER A 175 8.43 19.04 -5.16
N GLU A 176 7.52 19.42 -6.05
CA GLU A 176 6.56 20.48 -5.81
C GLU A 176 5.42 20.04 -4.89
N THR A 177 4.82 18.87 -5.16
CA THR A 177 3.64 18.41 -4.41
C THR A 177 3.98 18.02 -2.98
N ILE A 178 5.14 17.42 -2.71
CA ILE A 178 5.55 17.07 -1.36
C ILE A 178 5.83 18.28 -0.46
N ARG A 179 6.09 19.47 -1.02
CA ARG A 179 6.23 20.73 -0.24
C ARG A 179 4.93 21.19 0.39
N GLU A 180 3.80 20.78 -0.15
CA GLU A 180 2.47 21.11 0.37
C GLU A 180 2.05 20.17 1.52
N ILE A 181 2.81 19.11 1.76
CA ILE A 181 2.52 18.14 2.83
C ILE A 181 2.97 18.73 4.18
N THR A 182 2.02 18.86 5.09
CA THR A 182 2.20 19.37 6.45
C THR A 182 1.78 18.31 7.46
N PRO A 183 2.18 18.44 8.75
CA PRO A 183 1.67 17.57 9.81
C PRO A 183 0.15 17.47 9.84
N GLU A 184 -0.57 18.57 9.60
CA GLU A 184 -2.04 18.62 9.59
C GLU A 184 -2.60 17.76 8.46
N VAL A 185 -2.00 17.82 7.26
CA VAL A 185 -2.39 16.97 6.11
C VAL A 185 -2.19 15.49 6.46
N LEU A 186 -1.04 15.13 7.03
CA LEU A 186 -0.73 13.75 7.43
C LEU A 186 -1.68 13.24 8.52
N TYR A 187 -1.95 14.04 9.57
CA TYR A 187 -2.94 13.68 10.60
C TYR A 187 -4.34 13.52 10.01
N THR A 188 -4.71 14.34 9.04
CA THR A 188 -6.02 14.25 8.37
C THR A 188 -6.13 12.95 7.57
N CYS A 189 -5.10 12.60 6.79
CA CYS A 189 -5.07 11.35 6.03
C CYS A 189 -5.03 10.13 6.95
N HIS A 190 -4.22 10.16 8.02
CA HIS A 190 -4.19 9.08 9.00
C HIS A 190 -5.56 8.87 9.64
N ARG A 191 -6.21 9.93 10.12
CA ARG A 191 -7.56 9.85 10.69
C ARG A 191 -8.59 9.31 9.70
N ALA A 192 -8.45 9.67 8.41
CA ALA A 192 -9.35 9.26 7.37
C ALA A 192 -9.22 7.77 7.05
N PHE A 193 -8.00 7.25 6.93
CA PHE A 193 -7.74 5.96 6.30
C PHE A 193 -7.15 4.89 7.22
N TYR A 194 -6.57 5.24 8.38
CA TYR A 194 -5.94 4.29 9.31
C TYR A 194 -6.86 3.85 10.46
N ALA A 195 -8.16 3.94 10.24
CA ALA A 195 -9.11 3.35 11.16
C ALA A 195 -9.22 1.84 10.95
N PRO A 196 -9.36 1.02 12.03
CA PRO A 196 -9.39 -0.44 11.92
C PRO A 196 -10.38 -0.97 10.88
N GLY A 197 -11.54 -0.31 10.71
CA GLY A 197 -12.55 -0.72 9.73
C GLY A 197 -12.13 -0.54 8.26
N ASN A 198 -11.07 0.21 7.99
CA ASN A 198 -10.44 0.40 6.69
C ASN A 198 -9.13 -0.38 6.55
N MET A 199 -8.84 -1.28 7.50
CA MET A 199 -7.56 -1.98 7.56
C MET A 199 -7.73 -3.49 7.58
N LEU A 200 -6.67 -4.18 7.19
CA LEU A 200 -6.55 -5.63 7.13
C LEU A 200 -5.27 -6.07 7.84
N LEU A 201 -5.37 -7.02 8.77
CA LEU A 201 -4.22 -7.74 9.31
C LEU A 201 -4.15 -9.12 8.67
N CYS A 202 -3.07 -9.45 7.97
CA CYS A 202 -2.82 -10.75 7.37
C CYS A 202 -1.58 -11.39 7.97
N VAL A 203 -1.72 -12.60 8.51
CA VAL A 203 -0.63 -13.33 9.19
C VAL A 203 -0.47 -14.71 8.59
N VAL A 204 0.77 -15.09 8.29
CA VAL A 204 1.14 -16.42 7.77
C VAL A 204 2.31 -16.97 8.58
N GLY A 205 2.20 -18.21 9.06
CA GLY A 205 3.27 -18.89 9.80
C GLY A 205 2.76 -19.87 10.85
N ASP A 206 3.66 -20.42 11.65
CA ASP A 206 3.30 -21.29 12.77
C ASP A 206 2.81 -20.44 13.95
N VAL A 207 1.56 -20.02 13.85
CA VAL A 207 0.87 -19.14 14.80
C VAL A 207 -0.53 -19.67 15.12
N ASP A 208 -1.03 -19.35 16.31
CA ASP A 208 -2.43 -19.62 16.66
C ASP A 208 -3.33 -18.46 16.21
N PRO A 209 -4.36 -18.71 15.38
CA PRO A 209 -5.24 -17.67 14.89
C PRO A 209 -5.94 -16.84 15.97
N GLU A 210 -6.31 -17.48 17.09
CA GLU A 210 -7.01 -16.79 18.18
C GLU A 210 -6.06 -15.87 18.95
N SER A 211 -4.80 -16.27 19.12
CA SER A 211 -3.75 -15.43 19.73
C SER A 211 -3.49 -14.17 18.91
N VAL A 212 -3.46 -14.28 17.56
CA VAL A 212 -3.32 -13.13 16.65
C VAL A 212 -4.47 -12.15 16.82
N ALA A 213 -5.70 -12.65 16.82
CA ALA A 213 -6.89 -11.81 16.99
C ALA A 213 -6.96 -11.17 18.38
N SER A 214 -6.53 -11.89 19.42
CA SER A 214 -6.45 -11.37 20.79
C SER A 214 -5.45 -10.23 20.91
N ALA A 215 -4.27 -10.37 20.33
CA ALA A 215 -3.25 -9.33 20.30
C ALA A 215 -3.77 -8.07 19.60
N ALA A 216 -4.48 -8.23 18.46
CA ALA A 216 -5.09 -7.12 17.75
C ALA A 216 -6.18 -6.40 18.59
N ARG A 217 -7.04 -7.14 19.30
CA ARG A 217 -8.05 -6.55 20.21
C ARG A 217 -7.41 -5.78 21.36
N GLU A 218 -6.33 -6.34 21.94
CA GLU A 218 -5.64 -5.74 23.08
C GLU A 218 -4.95 -4.41 22.70
N VAL A 219 -4.29 -4.36 21.53
CA VAL A 219 -3.54 -3.19 21.10
C VAL A 219 -4.47 -2.12 20.52
N LEU A 220 -5.41 -2.50 19.65
CA LEU A 220 -6.24 -1.54 18.92
C LEU A 220 -7.57 -1.21 19.63
N GLY A 221 -7.91 -1.95 20.68
CA GLY A 221 -9.18 -1.78 21.40
C GLY A 221 -10.39 -2.26 20.58
N SER A 222 -11.57 -2.14 21.20
CA SER A 222 -12.84 -2.59 20.60
C SER A 222 -13.69 -1.44 20.03
N GLU A 223 -13.26 -0.19 20.22
CA GLU A 223 -14.02 0.98 19.76
C GLU A 223 -14.04 1.07 18.23
N LYS A 224 -15.24 1.00 17.66
CA LYS A 224 -15.45 1.19 16.23
C LYS A 224 -15.36 2.67 15.89
N LYS A 225 -14.33 3.04 15.15
CA LYS A 225 -14.18 4.39 14.59
C LYS A 225 -14.72 4.36 13.15
N GLU A 226 -15.90 4.91 12.96
CA GLU A 226 -16.43 5.17 11.61
C GLU A 226 -15.77 6.46 11.09
N THR A 227 -14.98 6.34 10.05
CA THR A 227 -14.29 7.49 9.47
C THR A 227 -15.20 8.38 8.65
N GLY A 228 -16.33 7.83 8.16
CA GLY A 228 -17.25 8.57 7.28
C GLY A 228 -16.60 9.03 5.96
N VAL A 229 -15.44 8.47 5.63
CA VAL A 229 -14.71 8.81 4.40
C VAL A 229 -15.52 8.39 3.18
N LYS A 230 -15.59 9.29 2.20
CA LYS A 230 -16.13 9.02 0.87
C LYS A 230 -15.10 9.45 -0.15
N LEU A 231 -14.61 8.51 -0.92
CA LEU A 231 -13.69 8.78 -2.03
C LEU A 231 -14.42 9.49 -3.17
N ARG A 232 -13.70 10.34 -3.87
CA ARG A 232 -14.17 10.92 -5.12
C ARG A 232 -14.17 9.85 -6.20
N SER A 233 -15.27 9.74 -6.94
CA SER A 233 -15.32 8.96 -8.17
C SER A 233 -14.80 9.78 -9.33
N TRP A 234 -13.89 9.22 -10.09
CA TRP A 234 -13.30 9.84 -11.28
C TRP A 234 -14.01 9.34 -12.54
N GLN A 235 -14.37 10.28 -13.41
CA GLN A 235 -14.89 9.94 -14.74
C GLN A 235 -13.74 10.05 -15.73
N GLU A 236 -13.21 8.90 -16.10
CA GLU A 236 -12.08 8.78 -17.00
C GLU A 236 -12.54 8.25 -18.37
N GLU A 237 -12.15 8.92 -19.44
CA GLU A 237 -12.47 8.47 -20.79
C GLU A 237 -11.64 7.23 -21.17
N MET A 238 -12.22 6.34 -21.99
CA MET A 238 -11.50 5.16 -22.49
C MET A 238 -10.41 5.52 -23.51
N THR A 239 -10.50 6.69 -24.12
CA THR A 239 -9.46 7.21 -25.02
C THR A 239 -8.27 7.73 -24.24
N CYS A 240 -7.07 7.36 -24.67
CA CYS A 240 -5.84 7.90 -24.09
C CYS A 240 -5.64 9.36 -24.53
N PRO A 241 -5.29 10.28 -23.62
CA PRO A 241 -4.98 11.69 -23.96
C PRO A 241 -3.84 11.83 -24.96
N LYS A 242 -2.85 10.92 -24.88
CA LYS A 242 -1.74 10.85 -25.83
C LYS A 242 -1.57 9.41 -26.29
N ALA A 243 -1.42 9.22 -27.60
CA ALA A 243 -1.16 7.90 -28.17
C ALA A 243 0.30 7.46 -28.02
N GLU A 244 1.21 8.41 -27.83
CA GLU A 244 2.65 8.18 -27.76
C GLU A 244 3.29 9.27 -26.89
N THR A 245 4.33 8.90 -26.16
CA THR A 245 5.20 9.80 -25.43
C THR A 245 6.65 9.31 -25.55
N GLU A 246 7.58 10.23 -25.63
CA GLU A 246 9.01 9.94 -25.77
C GLU A 246 9.81 10.84 -24.83
N CYS A 247 10.86 10.29 -24.23
CA CYS A 247 11.87 11.06 -23.50
C CYS A 247 13.28 10.54 -23.83
N SER A 248 14.28 11.41 -23.71
CA SER A 248 15.69 11.07 -23.94
C SER A 248 16.42 10.97 -22.62
N MET A 249 17.05 9.82 -22.37
CA MET A 249 17.87 9.54 -21.18
C MET A 249 19.16 8.84 -21.60
N GLU A 250 20.19 8.86 -20.75
CA GLU A 250 21.42 8.09 -20.97
C GLU A 250 21.18 6.61 -20.65
N VAL A 251 20.85 5.82 -21.67
CA VAL A 251 20.55 4.38 -21.55
C VAL A 251 21.39 3.56 -22.52
N ALA A 252 21.71 2.32 -22.13
CA ALA A 252 22.45 1.41 -23.02
C ALA A 252 21.62 0.92 -24.21
N MET A 253 20.31 0.77 -24.00
CA MET A 253 19.33 0.38 -25.02
C MET A 253 18.02 1.16 -24.81
N PRO A 254 17.32 1.52 -25.89
CA PRO A 254 15.98 2.10 -25.78
C PRO A 254 15.03 1.15 -25.06
N THR A 255 14.27 1.68 -24.11
CA THR A 255 13.16 0.97 -23.46
C THR A 255 11.85 1.38 -24.09
N PHE A 256 10.97 0.42 -24.32
CA PHE A 256 9.65 0.63 -24.90
C PHE A 256 8.58 -0.06 -24.05
N ASN A 257 7.56 0.69 -23.65
CA ASN A 257 6.39 0.17 -22.95
C ASN A 257 5.14 0.35 -23.83
N LEU A 258 4.35 -0.71 -23.95
CA LEU A 258 3.06 -0.73 -24.62
C LEU A 258 1.96 -1.02 -23.60
N ALA A 259 0.92 -0.22 -23.57
CA ALA A 259 -0.22 -0.42 -22.68
C ALA A 259 -1.56 -0.33 -23.42
N PHE A 260 -2.54 -1.05 -22.90
CA PHE A 260 -3.92 -1.02 -23.34
C PHE A 260 -4.83 -0.58 -22.20
N LYS A 261 -5.60 0.48 -22.40
CA LYS A 261 -6.62 0.92 -21.45
C LYS A 261 -7.83 0.02 -21.58
N CYS A 262 -8.17 -0.67 -20.51
CA CYS A 262 -9.32 -1.58 -20.46
C CYS A 262 -10.48 -0.95 -19.70
N GLU A 263 -11.68 -1.51 -19.87
CA GLU A 263 -12.82 -1.17 -19.00
C GLU A 263 -12.47 -1.48 -17.53
N PRO A 264 -12.99 -0.70 -16.58
CA PRO A 264 -12.79 -0.97 -15.17
C PRO A 264 -13.21 -2.39 -14.81
N LEU A 265 -12.39 -3.06 -14.00
CA LEU A 265 -12.71 -4.39 -13.50
C LEU A 265 -14.03 -4.38 -12.73
N THR A 266 -14.75 -5.48 -12.77
CA THR A 266 -15.89 -5.74 -11.90
C THR A 266 -15.45 -5.90 -10.44
N HIS A 267 -16.26 -6.49 -9.58
CA HIS A 267 -15.93 -6.64 -8.17
C HIS A 267 -15.85 -8.11 -7.74
N GLY A 268 -15.08 -8.39 -6.70
CA GLY A 268 -14.96 -9.70 -6.08
C GLY A 268 -14.33 -10.75 -7.01
N ASP A 269 -14.84 -11.97 -6.99
CA ASP A 269 -14.28 -13.10 -7.75
C ASP A 269 -14.30 -12.85 -9.27
N ALA A 270 -15.24 -12.04 -9.78
CA ALA A 270 -15.28 -11.67 -11.18
C ALA A 270 -14.11 -10.79 -11.60
N ALA A 271 -13.73 -9.81 -10.77
CA ALA A 271 -12.56 -8.95 -11.00
C ALA A 271 -11.27 -9.78 -11.07
N ILE A 272 -11.08 -10.69 -10.11
CA ILE A 272 -9.90 -11.59 -10.09
C ILE A 272 -9.84 -12.43 -11.38
N ARG A 273 -11.00 -12.94 -11.82
CA ARG A 273 -11.05 -13.73 -13.07
C ARG A 273 -10.71 -12.90 -14.30
N GLU A 274 -11.21 -11.66 -14.38
CA GLU A 274 -10.94 -10.75 -15.49
C GLU A 274 -9.45 -10.39 -15.54
N GLU A 275 -8.85 -10.09 -14.40
CA GLU A 275 -7.41 -9.81 -14.25
C GLU A 275 -6.58 -11.02 -14.71
N MET A 276 -6.86 -12.22 -14.17
CA MET A 276 -6.14 -13.44 -14.58
C MET A 276 -6.29 -13.76 -16.08
N VAL A 277 -7.45 -13.47 -16.67
CA VAL A 277 -7.65 -13.67 -18.11
C VAL A 277 -6.83 -12.67 -18.93
N ALA A 278 -6.75 -11.41 -18.46
CA ALA A 278 -5.93 -10.38 -19.10
C ALA A 278 -4.44 -10.73 -19.02
N ASP A 279 -3.96 -11.17 -17.85
CA ASP A 279 -2.58 -11.60 -17.64
C ASP A 279 -2.20 -12.79 -18.53
N LEU A 280 -3.07 -13.83 -18.58
CA LEU A 280 -2.86 -14.98 -19.45
C LEU A 280 -2.86 -14.60 -20.93
N ALA A 281 -3.72 -13.67 -21.34
CA ALA A 281 -3.75 -13.17 -22.72
C ALA A 281 -2.47 -12.38 -23.05
N ALA A 282 -2.01 -11.53 -22.13
CA ALA A 282 -0.76 -10.79 -22.28
C ALA A 282 0.43 -11.74 -22.37
N GLU A 283 0.52 -12.75 -21.51
CA GLU A 283 1.58 -13.76 -21.53
C GLU A 283 1.55 -14.58 -22.83
N ALA A 284 0.36 -14.97 -23.31
CA ALA A 284 0.22 -15.71 -24.56
C ALA A 284 0.64 -14.91 -25.80
N LEU A 285 0.42 -13.59 -25.79
CA LEU A 285 0.73 -12.71 -26.92
C LEU A 285 2.16 -12.15 -26.88
N PHE A 286 2.67 -11.81 -25.70
CA PHE A 286 3.91 -11.04 -25.51
C PHE A 286 4.93 -11.74 -24.61
N GLY A 287 4.58 -12.85 -23.95
CA GLY A 287 5.48 -13.61 -23.10
C GLY A 287 6.64 -14.22 -23.86
N GLU A 288 7.67 -14.64 -23.14
CA GLU A 288 8.95 -15.13 -23.68
C GLU A 288 8.81 -16.32 -24.67
N SER A 289 7.72 -17.07 -24.57
CA SER A 289 7.41 -18.20 -25.45
C SER A 289 6.52 -17.83 -26.66
N SER A 290 6.13 -16.57 -26.79
CA SER A 290 5.26 -16.11 -27.87
C SER A 290 6.03 -15.88 -29.18
N GLU A 291 5.32 -15.97 -30.31
CA GLU A 291 5.91 -15.65 -31.63
C GLU A 291 6.31 -14.17 -31.77
N LEU A 292 5.74 -13.27 -30.96
CA LEU A 292 6.08 -11.85 -30.99
C LEU A 292 7.35 -11.54 -30.20
N TYR A 293 7.72 -12.38 -29.24
CA TYR A 293 8.93 -12.22 -28.46
C TYR A 293 10.16 -12.78 -29.17
N LEU A 294 9.99 -13.90 -29.91
CA LEU A 294 11.04 -14.60 -30.68
C LEU A 294 11.30 -13.95 -32.02
#